data_9ab7bc9d07e86f7f1e420eb6fe7f5914
#
_entry.id   9ab7bc9d07e86f7f1e420eb6fe7f5914
#
_cell.length_a   1.000
_cell.length_b   1.000
_cell.length_c   1.000
_cell.angle_alpha   90.00
_cell.angle_beta   90.00
_cell.angle_gamma   90.00
#
_symmetry.space_group_name_H-M   'P 1'
#
loop_
_entity.id
_entity.type
_entity.pdbx_description
1 polymer ?
#
loop_
_entity_poly.entity_id
_entity_poly.type
_entity_poly.pdbx_seq_one_letter_code
_entity_poly.pdbx_strand_id
1 'polypeptide(L)'
;MGQFGVARVTVRRALSQLAHEGLIHREPGRGTRPVTARAHEVQMQASTMATGQQARLTGLLENLVTMGLRTKVKVLSVEHMRAPVDVAAALQLNSAALVQKAERVRSTPEGPLSHITTWVPDSISAGFGKRELAQKPILVLLEESGVKVGRAEQTISARLADVGMAQHLDVSVGSALLAVRRLIYDEDDRPVQWLHGLYRPDRYEYQMQLSRVGSIDAKVWVSQELSANFH
;
A
#
# COMPACT_ATOMS: atom_id res chain seq x y z
N MET A 1 34.07 -2.32 48.38
CA MET A 1 32.59 -2.33 48.45
C MET A 1 32.12 -1.00 47.88
N GLY A 2 31.43 -1.05 46.75
CA GLY A 2 31.10 0.16 46.03
C GLY A 2 29.84 0.85 46.56
N GLN A 3 29.62 2.03 46.10
CA GLN A 3 28.64 3.06 46.50
C GLN A 3 27.19 2.59 46.66
N PHE A 4 26.80 1.36 46.28
CA PHE A 4 25.43 0.88 46.28
C PHE A 4 25.18 -0.46 46.98
N GLY A 5 26.12 -1.01 47.74
CA GLY A 5 25.95 -2.21 48.57
C GLY A 5 25.51 -3.52 47.85
N VAL A 6 25.61 -3.58 46.53
CA VAL A 6 25.15 -4.71 45.70
C VAL A 6 26.33 -5.60 45.28
N ALA A 7 26.07 -6.92 45.21
CA ALA A 7 27.06 -7.90 44.77
C ALA A 7 27.45 -7.69 43.28
N ARG A 8 28.76 -7.88 42.96
CA ARG A 8 29.26 -7.73 41.56
C ARG A 8 28.51 -8.60 40.56
N VAL A 9 28.00 -9.76 40.97
CA VAL A 9 27.18 -10.65 40.14
C VAL A 9 25.85 -10.02 39.74
N THR A 10 25.18 -9.32 40.67
CA THR A 10 23.92 -8.64 40.45
C THR A 10 24.08 -7.47 39.46
N VAL A 11 25.14 -6.67 39.62
CA VAL A 11 25.49 -5.60 38.69
C VAL A 11 25.79 -6.12 37.30
N ARG A 12 26.56 -7.24 37.19
CA ARG A 12 26.87 -7.87 35.90
C ARG A 12 25.63 -8.40 35.20
N ARG A 13 24.67 -8.97 35.96
CA ARG A 13 23.41 -9.50 35.43
C ARG A 13 22.49 -8.36 34.95
N ALA A 14 22.37 -7.29 35.71
CA ALA A 14 21.64 -6.10 35.33
C ALA A 14 22.20 -5.44 34.08
N LEU A 15 23.52 -5.27 33.99
CA LEU A 15 24.15 -4.71 32.80
C LEU A 15 24.04 -5.64 31.57
N SER A 16 23.99 -6.97 31.75
CA SER A 16 23.75 -7.90 30.65
C SER A 16 22.31 -7.81 30.15
N GLN A 17 21.34 -7.63 31.05
CA GLN A 17 19.96 -7.44 30.71
C GLN A 17 19.74 -6.12 29.98
N LEU A 18 20.27 -5.01 30.48
CA LEU A 18 20.21 -3.69 29.82
C LEU A 18 20.89 -3.68 28.43
N ALA A 19 21.96 -4.47 28.26
CA ALA A 19 22.60 -4.64 26.95
C ALA A 19 21.74 -5.47 26.00
N HIS A 20 21.04 -6.50 26.51
CA HIS A 20 20.10 -7.31 25.73
C HIS A 20 18.85 -6.51 25.31
N GLU A 21 18.41 -5.61 26.18
CA GLU A 21 17.32 -4.67 25.93
C GLU A 21 17.76 -3.47 25.04
N GLY A 22 19.03 -3.41 24.63
CA GLY A 22 19.57 -2.36 23.76
C GLY A 22 19.72 -0.99 24.42
N LEU A 23 19.57 -0.89 25.75
CA LEU A 23 19.64 0.37 26.50
C LEU A 23 21.07 0.83 26.76
N ILE A 24 22.05 -0.10 26.70
CA ILE A 24 23.47 0.22 26.86
C ILE A 24 24.29 -0.54 25.80
N HIS A 25 25.38 0.09 25.36
CA HIS A 25 26.40 -0.53 24.51
C HIS A 25 27.66 -0.84 25.31
N ARG A 26 28.20 -2.08 25.19
CA ARG A 26 29.40 -2.52 25.88
C ARG A 26 30.56 -2.66 24.89
N GLU A 27 31.60 -1.87 25.07
CA GLU A 27 32.82 -1.99 24.28
C GLU A 27 33.94 -2.60 25.16
N PRO A 28 34.54 -3.70 24.74
CA PRO A 28 35.70 -4.27 25.45
C PRO A 28 36.84 -3.25 25.56
N GLY A 29 37.29 -2.97 26.79
CA GLY A 29 38.33 -1.98 27.03
C GLY A 29 37.91 -0.52 27.10
N ARG A 30 36.66 -0.15 26.71
CA ARG A 30 36.14 1.24 26.70
C ARG A 30 34.97 1.49 27.62
N GLY A 31 34.49 0.41 28.31
CA GLY A 31 33.43 0.52 29.31
C GLY A 31 32.01 0.32 28.76
N THR A 32 31.01 0.80 29.53
CA THR A 32 29.61 0.69 29.21
C THR A 32 29.04 2.10 29.04
N ARG A 33 28.36 2.38 27.93
CA ARG A 33 27.74 3.68 27.64
C ARG A 33 26.23 3.50 27.43
N PRO A 34 25.39 4.41 27.95
CA PRO A 34 23.97 4.40 27.60
C PRO A 34 23.83 4.66 26.10
N VAL A 35 22.93 3.92 25.46
CA VAL A 35 22.46 4.28 24.11
C VAL A 35 21.63 5.55 24.29
N THR A 36 22.07 6.65 23.70
CA THR A 36 21.33 7.92 23.79
C THR A 36 19.92 7.70 23.23
N ALA A 37 18.91 8.15 23.97
CA ALA A 37 17.48 7.97 23.66
C ALA A 37 17.16 8.26 22.17
N ARG A 38 17.87 9.21 21.57
CA ARG A 38 17.73 9.59 20.17
C ARG A 38 18.14 8.50 19.16
N ALA A 39 19.14 7.68 19.47
CA ALA A 39 19.56 6.57 18.61
C ALA A 39 18.60 5.36 18.75
N HIS A 40 18.08 5.15 19.96
CA HIS A 40 17.11 4.08 20.22
C HIS A 40 15.73 4.38 19.65
N GLU A 41 15.28 5.65 19.74
CA GLU A 41 14.05 6.12 19.11
C GLU A 41 14.11 6.02 17.57
N VAL A 42 15.23 6.39 16.96
CA VAL A 42 15.40 6.30 15.50
C VAL A 42 15.42 4.83 15.04
N GLN A 43 16.05 3.94 15.80
CA GLN A 43 16.14 2.52 15.44
C GLN A 43 14.84 1.77 15.73
N MET A 44 14.14 2.06 16.84
CA MET A 44 12.78 1.55 17.09
C MET A 44 11.77 2.13 16.10
N GLN A 45 11.84 3.41 15.76
CA GLN A 45 10.97 4.02 14.76
C GLN A 45 11.21 3.41 13.37
N ALA A 46 12.44 3.16 12.96
CA ALA A 46 12.76 2.49 11.71
C ALA A 46 12.25 1.04 11.68
N SER A 47 12.42 0.27 12.76
CA SER A 47 11.92 -1.11 12.87
C SER A 47 10.39 -1.16 12.96
N THR A 48 9.76 -0.26 13.70
CA THR A 48 8.29 -0.18 13.84
C THR A 48 7.66 0.34 12.55
N MET A 49 8.33 1.26 11.83
CA MET A 49 7.89 1.72 10.51
C MET A 49 7.99 0.60 9.47
N ALA A 50 9.09 -0.16 9.43
CA ALA A 50 9.24 -1.27 8.49
C ALA A 50 8.22 -2.39 8.75
N THR A 51 8.03 -2.80 10.01
CA THR A 51 7.03 -3.82 10.39
C THR A 51 5.60 -3.31 10.20
N GLY A 52 5.32 -2.06 10.56
CA GLY A 52 4.03 -1.42 10.34
C GLY A 52 3.70 -1.19 8.86
N GLN A 53 4.71 -0.93 8.04
CA GLN A 53 4.56 -0.75 6.59
C GLN A 53 4.28 -2.08 5.88
N GLN A 54 4.92 -3.16 6.31
CA GLN A 54 4.70 -4.52 5.80
C GLN A 54 3.32 -5.06 6.21
N ALA A 55 2.89 -4.85 7.45
CA ALA A 55 1.54 -5.21 7.91
C ALA A 55 0.43 -4.39 7.19
N ARG A 56 0.69 -3.11 6.88
CA ARG A 56 -0.21 -2.26 6.10
C ARG A 56 -0.37 -2.72 4.67
N LEU A 57 0.71 -3.20 4.06
CA LEU A 57 0.69 -3.71 2.69
C LEU A 57 -0.14 -4.98 2.60
N THR A 58 0.08 -5.93 3.53
CA THR A 58 -0.66 -7.20 3.58
C THR A 58 -2.17 -6.95 3.68
N GLY A 59 -2.63 -6.09 4.58
CA GLY A 59 -4.05 -5.76 4.71
C GLY A 59 -4.64 -5.09 3.46
N LEU A 60 -3.90 -4.14 2.84
CA LEU A 60 -4.35 -3.49 1.60
C LEU A 60 -4.40 -4.49 0.43
N LEU A 61 -3.38 -5.33 0.28
CA LEU A 61 -3.31 -6.33 -0.78
C LEU A 61 -4.37 -7.42 -0.61
N GLU A 62 -4.57 -7.93 0.59
CA GLU A 62 -5.64 -8.88 0.91
C GLU A 62 -7.03 -8.31 0.61
N ASN A 63 -7.29 -7.06 0.97
CA ASN A 63 -8.55 -6.40 0.65
C ASN A 63 -8.76 -6.23 -0.86
N LEU A 64 -7.69 -5.88 -1.60
CA LEU A 64 -7.77 -5.74 -3.06
C LEU A 64 -7.98 -7.09 -3.78
N VAL A 65 -7.35 -8.15 -3.31
CA VAL A 65 -7.56 -9.51 -3.81
C VAL A 65 -8.96 -10.01 -3.45
N THR A 66 -9.38 -9.84 -2.20
CA THR A 66 -10.72 -10.24 -1.72
C THR A 66 -11.82 -9.49 -2.47
N MET A 67 -11.65 -8.19 -2.71
CA MET A 67 -12.52 -7.38 -3.57
C MET A 67 -12.58 -7.97 -4.98
N GLY A 68 -11.43 -8.35 -5.53
CA GLY A 68 -11.33 -8.98 -6.83
C GLY A 68 -12.12 -10.29 -6.94
N LEU A 69 -12.13 -11.08 -5.89
CA LEU A 69 -12.81 -12.39 -5.84
C LEU A 69 -14.33 -12.29 -5.61
N ARG A 70 -14.81 -11.24 -4.96
CA ARG A 70 -16.25 -11.04 -4.62
C ARG A 70 -17.03 -10.28 -5.68
N THR A 71 -16.39 -9.72 -6.70
CA THR A 71 -17.03 -8.91 -7.73
C THR A 71 -16.89 -9.54 -9.10
N LYS A 72 -17.90 -9.35 -9.96
CA LYS A 72 -17.79 -9.66 -11.39
C LYS A 72 -17.03 -8.54 -12.10
N VAL A 73 -16.16 -8.91 -13.03
CA VAL A 73 -15.36 -7.95 -13.81
C VAL A 73 -15.76 -8.03 -15.28
N LYS A 74 -16.20 -6.90 -15.83
CA LYS A 74 -16.38 -6.71 -17.26
C LYS A 74 -15.20 -5.88 -17.78
N VAL A 75 -14.37 -6.46 -18.62
CA VAL A 75 -13.27 -5.76 -19.31
C VAL A 75 -13.86 -5.04 -20.53
N LEU A 76 -13.77 -3.72 -20.51
CA LEU A 76 -14.27 -2.86 -21.59
C LEU A 76 -13.26 -2.83 -22.73
N SER A 77 -12.03 -2.43 -22.44
CA SER A 77 -10.93 -2.38 -23.41
C SER A 77 -9.61 -2.88 -22.80
N VAL A 78 -8.73 -3.36 -23.66
CA VAL A 78 -7.30 -3.58 -23.38
C VAL A 78 -6.56 -3.11 -24.62
N GLU A 79 -5.66 -2.16 -24.43
CA GLU A 79 -4.91 -1.51 -25.49
C GLU A 79 -3.43 -1.46 -25.15
N HIS A 80 -2.56 -1.70 -26.13
CA HIS A 80 -1.13 -1.48 -26.02
C HIS A 80 -0.80 -0.15 -26.72
N MET A 81 -0.27 0.80 -25.98
CA MET A 81 -0.06 2.15 -26.48
C MET A 81 1.20 2.78 -25.89
N ARG A 82 1.69 3.83 -26.52
CA ARG A 82 2.72 4.67 -25.89
C ARG A 82 2.17 5.28 -24.61
N ALA A 83 3.01 5.28 -23.58
CA ALA A 83 2.61 5.84 -22.30
C ALA A 83 2.28 7.35 -22.47
N PRO A 84 1.06 7.79 -22.10
CA PRO A 84 0.77 9.21 -21.95
C PRO A 84 1.77 9.89 -21.00
N VAL A 85 1.96 11.19 -21.14
CA VAL A 85 3.00 11.94 -20.40
C VAL A 85 2.88 11.76 -18.89
N ASP A 86 1.68 11.85 -18.36
CA ASP A 86 1.37 11.66 -16.94
C ASP A 86 1.58 10.20 -16.49
N VAL A 87 1.23 9.23 -17.33
CA VAL A 87 1.48 7.79 -17.09
C VAL A 87 2.96 7.50 -17.09
N ALA A 88 3.71 8.02 -18.09
CA ALA A 88 5.14 7.83 -18.17
C ALA A 88 5.86 8.44 -16.95
N ALA A 89 5.43 9.62 -16.51
CA ALA A 89 5.97 10.26 -15.31
C ALA A 89 5.68 9.44 -14.05
N ALA A 90 4.44 8.97 -13.86
CA ALA A 90 4.05 8.18 -12.70
C ALA A 90 4.77 6.82 -12.65
N LEU A 91 4.90 6.14 -13.79
CA LEU A 91 5.56 4.84 -13.91
C LEU A 91 7.08 4.96 -14.13
N GLN A 92 7.64 6.17 -14.09
CA GLN A 92 9.08 6.45 -14.30
C GLN A 92 9.62 5.83 -15.61
N LEU A 93 8.81 5.87 -16.67
CA LEU A 93 9.12 5.32 -17.97
C LEU A 93 9.69 6.39 -18.91
N ASN A 94 10.46 5.95 -19.90
CA ASN A 94 10.86 6.84 -20.98
C ASN A 94 9.65 7.17 -21.89
N SER A 95 9.74 8.25 -22.64
CA SER A 95 8.65 8.75 -23.50
C SER A 95 8.24 7.82 -24.66
N ALA A 96 9.07 6.82 -24.98
CA ALA A 96 8.81 5.84 -26.03
C ALA A 96 8.24 4.51 -25.47
N ALA A 97 8.19 4.35 -24.16
CA ALA A 97 7.78 3.10 -23.53
C ALA A 97 6.31 2.77 -23.85
N LEU A 98 6.07 1.49 -24.06
CA LEU A 98 4.71 0.96 -24.24
C LEU A 98 4.13 0.55 -22.90
N VAL A 99 2.82 0.75 -22.76
CA VAL A 99 2.03 0.32 -21.62
C VAL A 99 0.77 -0.38 -22.11
N GLN A 100 0.34 -1.39 -21.37
CA GLN A 100 -1.01 -1.92 -21.47
C GLN A 100 -1.95 -1.02 -20.67
N LYS A 101 -2.92 -0.41 -21.35
CA LYS A 101 -4.06 0.28 -20.75
C LYS A 101 -5.23 -0.68 -20.71
N ALA A 102 -5.85 -0.88 -19.54
CA ALA A 102 -7.03 -1.70 -19.41
C ALA A 102 -8.15 -0.95 -18.67
N GLU A 103 -9.35 -0.95 -19.25
CA GLU A 103 -10.55 -0.37 -18.65
C GLU A 103 -11.52 -1.47 -18.23
N ARG A 104 -12.02 -1.41 -17.02
CA ARG A 104 -12.85 -2.45 -16.42
C ARG A 104 -13.95 -1.85 -15.56
N VAL A 105 -15.12 -2.47 -15.61
CA VAL A 105 -16.22 -2.22 -14.66
C VAL A 105 -16.32 -3.41 -13.73
N ARG A 106 -16.33 -3.16 -12.43
CA ARG A 106 -16.64 -4.14 -11.39
C ARG A 106 -18.07 -3.99 -10.96
N SER A 107 -18.73 -5.11 -10.71
CA SER A 107 -20.13 -5.14 -10.29
C SER A 107 -20.30 -6.14 -9.15
N THR A 108 -21.20 -5.81 -8.23
CA THR A 108 -21.81 -6.72 -7.26
C THR A 108 -23.15 -7.23 -7.79
N PRO A 109 -23.86 -8.12 -7.09
CA PRO A 109 -25.23 -8.50 -7.46
C PRO A 109 -26.19 -7.30 -7.57
N GLU A 110 -25.95 -6.23 -6.81
CA GLU A 110 -26.74 -5.00 -6.77
C GLU A 110 -26.46 -4.07 -7.97
N GLY A 111 -25.41 -4.37 -8.76
CA GLY A 111 -25.07 -3.65 -9.98
C GLY A 111 -23.64 -3.08 -9.99
N PRO A 112 -23.34 -2.11 -10.87
CA PRO A 112 -22.00 -1.53 -11.00
C PRO A 112 -21.50 -0.92 -9.71
N LEU A 113 -20.24 -1.20 -9.38
CA LEU A 113 -19.55 -0.71 -8.20
C LEU A 113 -18.48 0.33 -8.55
N SER A 114 -17.66 0.00 -9.54
CA SER A 114 -16.52 0.86 -9.91
C SER A 114 -16.15 0.73 -11.39
N HIS A 115 -15.62 1.83 -11.92
CA HIS A 115 -14.90 1.88 -13.19
C HIS A 115 -13.41 2.08 -12.89
N ILE A 116 -12.56 1.21 -13.45
CA ILE A 116 -11.13 1.18 -13.16
C ILE A 116 -10.34 1.20 -14.46
N THR A 117 -9.46 2.17 -14.58
CA THR A 117 -8.42 2.22 -15.61
C THR A 117 -7.07 1.90 -14.99
N THR A 118 -6.34 0.98 -15.60
CA THR A 118 -4.98 0.62 -15.17
C THR A 118 -4.00 0.75 -16.31
N TRP A 119 -2.78 1.17 -15.98
CA TRP A 119 -1.62 1.16 -16.87
C TRP A 119 -0.53 0.31 -16.24
N VAL A 120 -0.02 -0.63 -17.02
CA VAL A 120 1.08 -1.53 -16.64
C VAL A 120 2.13 -1.49 -17.74
N PRO A 121 3.43 -1.39 -17.45
CA PRO A 121 4.48 -1.49 -18.46
C PRO A 121 4.32 -2.74 -19.32
N ASP A 122 4.49 -2.62 -20.63
CA ASP A 122 4.27 -3.72 -21.56
C ASP A 122 5.17 -4.93 -21.29
N SER A 123 6.38 -4.68 -20.80
CA SER A 123 7.32 -5.72 -20.37
C SER A 123 6.79 -6.60 -19.22
N ILE A 124 5.85 -6.09 -18.42
CA ILE A 124 5.22 -6.83 -17.31
C ILE A 124 3.93 -7.47 -17.78
N SER A 125 3.15 -6.76 -18.58
CA SER A 125 1.80 -7.18 -18.99
C SER A 125 1.76 -8.17 -20.16
N ALA A 126 2.91 -8.54 -20.74
CA ALA A 126 2.98 -9.45 -21.89
C ALA A 126 2.30 -10.82 -21.65
N GLY A 127 2.21 -11.28 -20.39
CA GLY A 127 1.63 -12.55 -20.00
C GLY A 127 0.12 -12.53 -19.76
N PHE A 128 -0.56 -11.38 -19.80
CA PHE A 128 -2.00 -11.29 -19.51
C PHE A 128 -2.72 -10.25 -20.35
N GLY A 129 -3.95 -10.55 -20.70
CA GLY A 129 -4.81 -9.69 -21.51
C GLY A 129 -6.25 -9.68 -21.01
N LYS A 130 -7.19 -9.45 -21.93
CA LYS A 130 -8.62 -9.30 -21.63
C LYS A 130 -9.20 -10.49 -20.85
N ARG A 131 -8.80 -11.71 -21.19
CA ARG A 131 -9.29 -12.94 -20.59
C ARG A 131 -8.85 -13.06 -19.13
N GLU A 132 -7.56 -12.88 -18.87
CA GLU A 132 -6.96 -13.00 -17.54
C GLU A 132 -7.45 -11.88 -16.63
N LEU A 133 -7.52 -10.64 -17.13
CA LEU A 133 -8.04 -9.49 -16.42
C LEU A 133 -9.54 -9.61 -16.05
N ALA A 134 -10.31 -10.41 -16.78
CA ALA A 134 -11.70 -10.72 -16.44
C ALA A 134 -11.83 -11.75 -15.31
N GLN A 135 -10.83 -12.60 -15.14
CA GLN A 135 -10.89 -13.77 -14.25
C GLN A 135 -10.09 -13.61 -12.96
N LYS A 136 -8.98 -12.84 -13.01
CA LYS A 136 -8.05 -12.72 -11.89
C LYS A 136 -7.88 -11.26 -11.43
N PRO A 137 -7.68 -11.04 -10.14
CA PRO A 137 -7.22 -9.75 -9.64
C PRO A 137 -5.89 -9.35 -10.29
N ILE A 138 -5.72 -8.06 -10.63
CA ILE A 138 -4.51 -7.62 -11.32
C ILE A 138 -3.23 -7.82 -10.50
N LEU A 139 -3.31 -7.76 -9.17
CA LEU A 139 -2.15 -8.05 -8.31
C LEU A 139 -1.65 -9.48 -8.47
N VAL A 140 -2.57 -10.44 -8.58
CA VAL A 140 -2.21 -11.85 -8.86
C VAL A 140 -1.54 -11.96 -10.22
N LEU A 141 -2.02 -11.24 -11.24
CA LEU A 141 -1.42 -11.25 -12.57
C LEU A 141 -0.02 -10.61 -12.58
N LEU A 142 0.21 -9.56 -11.80
CA LEU A 142 1.54 -8.97 -11.63
C LEU A 142 2.51 -9.97 -10.98
N GLU A 143 2.08 -10.65 -9.93
CA GLU A 143 2.90 -11.67 -9.25
C GLU A 143 3.18 -12.88 -10.15
N GLU A 144 2.18 -13.35 -10.90
CA GLU A 144 2.35 -14.41 -11.90
C GLU A 144 3.30 -13.99 -13.05
N SER A 145 3.43 -12.69 -13.30
CA SER A 145 4.40 -12.12 -14.25
C SER A 145 5.80 -11.91 -13.66
N GLY A 146 6.05 -12.40 -12.44
CA GLY A 146 7.35 -12.31 -11.77
C GLY A 146 7.59 -11.02 -10.98
N VAL A 147 6.58 -10.15 -10.87
CA VAL A 147 6.68 -8.94 -10.05
C VAL A 147 6.51 -9.31 -8.57
N LYS A 148 7.45 -8.94 -7.74
CA LYS A 148 7.31 -9.03 -6.30
C LYS A 148 6.78 -7.68 -5.79
N VAL A 149 5.49 -7.64 -5.45
CA VAL A 149 4.85 -6.40 -5.00
C VAL A 149 5.40 -6.00 -3.64
N GLY A 150 5.96 -4.79 -3.54
CA GLY A 150 6.60 -4.26 -2.33
C GLY A 150 5.75 -3.25 -1.56
N ARG A 151 5.21 -2.22 -2.21
CA ARG A 151 4.42 -1.17 -1.56
C ARG A 151 3.43 -0.51 -2.53
N ALA A 152 2.50 0.24 -1.97
CA ALA A 152 1.58 1.06 -2.75
C ALA A 152 1.39 2.45 -2.14
N GLU A 153 1.25 3.46 -3.00
CA GLU A 153 0.81 4.80 -2.65
C GLU A 153 -0.61 5.01 -3.16
N GLN A 154 -1.48 5.56 -2.32
CA GLN A 154 -2.87 5.78 -2.68
C GLN A 154 -3.32 7.18 -2.33
N THR A 155 -4.01 7.82 -3.26
CA THR A 155 -4.71 9.09 -3.07
C THR A 155 -6.20 8.86 -3.26
N ILE A 156 -7.01 9.39 -2.35
CA ILE A 156 -8.46 9.37 -2.42
C ILE A 156 -8.96 10.81 -2.53
N SER A 157 -9.86 11.04 -3.48
CA SER A 157 -10.50 12.33 -3.72
C SER A 157 -11.93 12.12 -4.21
N ALA A 158 -12.63 13.18 -4.56
CA ALA A 158 -13.97 13.11 -5.15
C ALA A 158 -13.96 13.67 -6.56
N ARG A 159 -14.82 13.13 -7.43
CA ARG A 159 -15.12 13.63 -8.77
C ARG A 159 -16.62 13.52 -9.06
N LEU A 160 -17.10 14.32 -9.99
CA LEU A 160 -18.43 14.17 -10.52
C LEU A 160 -18.43 13.22 -11.71
N ALA A 161 -19.49 12.44 -11.84
CA ALA A 161 -19.70 11.56 -12.99
C ALA A 161 -19.95 12.37 -14.25
N ASP A 162 -19.12 12.20 -15.27
CA ASP A 162 -19.42 12.63 -16.63
C ASP A 162 -20.42 11.66 -17.29
N VAL A 163 -20.80 11.95 -18.54
CA VAL A 163 -21.78 11.15 -19.29
C VAL A 163 -21.32 9.70 -19.45
N GLY A 164 -20.04 9.45 -19.73
CA GLY A 164 -19.50 8.11 -19.92
C GLY A 164 -19.46 7.32 -18.61
N MET A 165 -19.03 7.97 -17.52
CA MET A 165 -19.00 7.34 -16.21
C MET A 165 -20.40 7.09 -15.66
N ALA A 166 -21.33 8.02 -15.90
CA ALA A 166 -22.75 7.84 -15.53
C ALA A 166 -23.33 6.57 -16.14
N GLN A 167 -23.08 6.33 -17.43
CA GLN A 167 -23.52 5.11 -18.13
C GLN A 167 -22.85 3.84 -17.60
N HIS A 168 -21.53 3.87 -17.35
CA HIS A 168 -20.80 2.70 -16.88
C HIS A 168 -21.14 2.30 -15.44
N LEU A 169 -21.45 3.29 -14.60
CA LEU A 169 -21.72 3.09 -13.18
C LEU A 169 -23.20 3.10 -12.82
N ASP A 170 -24.09 3.30 -13.80
CA ASP A 170 -25.54 3.38 -13.59
C ASP A 170 -25.89 4.43 -12.52
N VAL A 171 -25.45 5.65 -12.74
CA VAL A 171 -25.72 6.84 -11.91
C VAL A 171 -26.12 8.02 -12.77
N SER A 172 -26.67 9.06 -12.17
CA SER A 172 -26.95 10.31 -12.90
C SER A 172 -25.67 11.06 -13.24
N VAL A 173 -25.66 11.79 -14.36
CA VAL A 173 -24.58 12.73 -14.66
C VAL A 173 -24.47 13.77 -13.53
N GLY A 174 -23.26 14.06 -13.09
CA GLY A 174 -23.02 14.94 -11.95
C GLY A 174 -23.12 14.26 -10.59
N SER A 175 -23.41 12.95 -10.50
CA SER A 175 -23.32 12.21 -9.24
C SER A 175 -21.90 12.23 -8.69
N ALA A 176 -21.78 12.37 -7.37
CA ALA A 176 -20.48 12.29 -6.71
C ALA A 176 -19.91 10.85 -6.80
N LEU A 177 -18.64 10.74 -7.13
CA LEU A 177 -17.89 9.50 -7.16
C LEU A 177 -16.64 9.62 -6.28
N LEU A 178 -16.29 8.55 -5.60
CA LEU A 178 -15.02 8.45 -4.90
C LEU A 178 -13.93 8.13 -5.93
N ALA A 179 -12.96 9.02 -6.08
CA ALA A 179 -11.85 8.86 -7.01
C ALA A 179 -10.61 8.36 -6.29
N VAL A 180 -10.10 7.22 -6.71
CA VAL A 180 -8.90 6.57 -6.17
C VAL A 180 -7.82 6.56 -7.22
N ARG A 181 -6.64 7.07 -6.89
CA ARG A 181 -5.40 6.85 -7.66
C ARG A 181 -4.46 6.01 -6.82
N ARG A 182 -3.90 4.96 -7.43
CA ARG A 182 -2.96 4.08 -6.76
C ARG A 182 -1.77 3.78 -7.65
N LEU A 183 -0.59 3.93 -7.07
CA LEU A 183 0.67 3.55 -7.68
C LEU A 183 1.25 2.39 -6.89
N ILE A 184 1.53 1.28 -7.57
CA ILE A 184 2.11 0.07 -6.98
C ILE A 184 3.56 -0.02 -7.38
N TYR A 185 4.41 -0.37 -6.41
CA TYR A 185 5.83 -0.55 -6.55
C TYR A 185 6.22 -2.00 -6.25
N ASP A 186 7.27 -2.48 -6.90
CA ASP A 186 7.90 -3.75 -6.53
C ASP A 186 8.83 -3.61 -5.30
N GLU A 187 9.49 -4.72 -4.90
CA GLU A 187 10.44 -4.73 -3.77
C GLU A 187 11.68 -3.86 -4.02
N ASP A 188 12.00 -3.53 -5.27
CA ASP A 188 13.12 -2.65 -5.68
C ASP A 188 12.68 -1.19 -5.84
N ASP A 189 11.50 -0.81 -5.32
CA ASP A 189 10.92 0.54 -5.42
C ASP A 189 10.65 1.01 -6.87
N ARG A 190 10.51 0.10 -7.84
CA ARG A 190 10.14 0.43 -9.21
C ARG A 190 8.62 0.44 -9.35
N PRO A 191 8.02 1.50 -9.92
CA PRO A 191 6.59 1.55 -10.15
C PRO A 191 6.19 0.57 -11.26
N VAL A 192 5.25 -0.33 -10.95
CA VAL A 192 4.83 -1.45 -11.82
C VAL A 192 3.40 -1.35 -12.30
N GLN A 193 2.56 -0.56 -11.64
CA GLN A 193 1.17 -0.33 -12.04
C GLN A 193 0.70 1.04 -11.55
N TRP A 194 -0.01 1.76 -12.43
CA TRP A 194 -0.81 2.93 -12.05
C TRP A 194 -2.29 2.65 -12.27
N LEU A 195 -3.12 3.03 -11.30
CA LEU A 195 -4.54 2.80 -11.30
C LEU A 195 -5.30 4.11 -11.08
N HIS A 196 -6.33 4.33 -11.88
CA HIS A 196 -7.39 5.29 -11.63
C HIS A 196 -8.71 4.55 -11.48
N GLY A 197 -9.36 4.68 -10.34
CA GLY A 197 -10.64 4.06 -10.03
C GLY A 197 -11.68 5.12 -9.67
N LEU A 198 -12.88 4.98 -10.20
CA LEU A 198 -14.06 5.75 -9.80
C LEU A 198 -15.06 4.77 -9.18
N TYR A 199 -15.46 5.04 -7.96
CA TYR A 199 -16.33 4.17 -7.18
C TYR A 199 -17.61 4.87 -6.80
N ARG A 200 -18.70 4.13 -6.77
CA ARG A 200 -19.98 4.60 -6.26
C ARG A 200 -19.92 4.67 -4.73
N PRO A 201 -20.11 5.84 -4.10
CA PRO A 201 -20.01 5.98 -2.65
C PRO A 201 -21.17 5.33 -1.89
N ASP A 202 -22.30 5.05 -2.55
CA ASP A 202 -23.43 4.32 -1.99
C ASP A 202 -23.20 2.80 -1.91
N ARG A 203 -22.11 2.30 -2.53
CA ARG A 203 -21.76 0.87 -2.58
C ARG A 203 -20.33 0.57 -2.14
N TYR A 204 -19.52 1.59 -1.95
CA TYR A 204 -18.12 1.46 -1.58
C TYR A 204 -17.77 2.45 -0.49
N GLU A 205 -17.27 1.93 0.61
CA GLU A 205 -16.76 2.71 1.73
C GLU A 205 -15.29 2.37 1.96
N TYR A 206 -14.50 3.42 2.20
CA TYR A 206 -13.10 3.28 2.57
C TYR A 206 -12.94 3.56 4.07
N GLN A 207 -12.62 2.53 4.83
CA GLN A 207 -12.45 2.61 6.27
C GLN A 207 -10.98 2.45 6.64
N MET A 208 -10.47 3.31 7.52
CA MET A 208 -9.15 3.15 8.10
C MET A 208 -9.23 3.31 9.62
N GLN A 209 -8.49 2.47 10.33
CA GLN A 209 -8.33 2.58 11.76
C GLN A 209 -7.07 3.37 12.09
N LEU A 210 -7.23 4.43 12.86
CA LEU A 210 -6.13 5.28 13.29
C LEU A 210 -5.86 5.03 14.77
N SER A 211 -4.64 4.59 15.11
CA SER A 211 -4.19 4.42 16.48
C SER A 211 -3.16 5.48 16.83
N ARG A 212 -3.29 6.05 18.02
CA ARG A 212 -2.29 6.98 18.56
C ARG A 212 -1.10 6.19 19.11
N VAL A 213 0.09 6.46 18.59
CA VAL A 213 1.33 5.86 19.07
C VAL A 213 2.22 6.97 19.65
N GLY A 214 2.74 6.76 20.87
CA GLY A 214 3.66 7.67 21.54
C GLY A 214 3.12 8.31 22.82
N SER A 215 4.01 8.93 23.61
CA SER A 215 3.66 9.68 24.82
C SER A 215 2.97 11.01 24.48
N ILE A 216 2.53 11.73 25.52
CA ILE A 216 1.72 12.97 25.41
C ILE A 216 2.37 14.03 24.50
N ASP A 217 3.69 13.99 24.32
CA ASP A 217 4.46 14.97 23.52
C ASP A 217 4.69 14.56 22.06
N ALA A 218 4.43 13.29 21.68
CA ALA A 218 4.56 12.79 20.31
C ALA A 218 3.18 12.51 19.71
N LYS A 219 2.60 13.49 19.03
CA LYS A 219 1.28 13.38 18.37
C LYS A 219 1.41 12.68 17.02
N VAL A 220 1.73 11.39 16.99
CA VAL A 220 1.75 10.61 15.75
C VAL A 220 0.53 9.69 15.71
N TRP A 221 -0.28 9.85 14.67
CA TRP A 221 -1.36 8.93 14.33
C TRP A 221 -0.84 7.90 13.33
N VAL A 222 -0.99 6.63 13.66
CA VAL A 222 -0.59 5.52 12.80
C VAL A 222 -1.83 4.77 12.36
N SER A 223 -2.01 4.63 11.05
CA SER A 223 -3.05 3.77 10.48
C SER A 223 -2.65 2.31 10.66
N GLN A 224 -3.47 1.50 11.33
CA GLN A 224 -3.19 0.08 11.58
C GLN A 224 -3.94 -0.86 10.63
N GLU A 225 -5.10 -0.46 10.12
CA GLU A 225 -5.88 -1.27 9.20
C GLU A 225 -6.52 -0.42 8.10
N LEU A 226 -6.52 -0.97 6.89
CA LEU A 226 -7.21 -0.42 5.73
C LEU A 226 -8.20 -1.47 5.26
N SER A 227 -9.49 -1.21 5.42
CA SER A 227 -10.54 -2.06 4.88
C SER A 227 -11.42 -1.31 3.89
N ALA A 228 -11.88 -2.00 2.87
CA ALA A 228 -12.90 -1.51 1.96
C ALA A 228 -14.14 -2.40 2.14
N ASN A 229 -15.25 -1.81 2.54
CA ASN A 229 -16.51 -2.49 2.72
C ASN A 229 -17.40 -2.24 1.51
N PHE A 230 -18.14 -3.28 1.10
CA PHE A 230 -19.17 -3.22 0.07
C PHE A 230 -20.53 -3.43 0.74
N HIS A 231 -21.44 -2.59 0.38
CA HIS A 231 -22.86 -2.68 0.77
C HIS A 231 -23.66 -3.10 -0.44
#